data_337e3cdae7a4e82175ea92907b95c6ee
#
_entry.id   337e3cdae7a4e82175ea92907b95c6ee
#
_cell.length_a   1.000
_cell.length_b   1.000
_cell.length_c   1.000
_cell.angle_alpha   90.00
_cell.angle_beta   90.00
_cell.angle_gamma   90.00
#
_symmetry.space_group_name_H-M   'P 1'
#
loop_
_entity.id
_entity.type
_entity.pdbx_description
1 polymer ?
#
loop_
_entity_poly.entity_id
_entity_poly.type
_entity_poly.pdbx_seq_one_letter_code
_entity_poly.pdbx_strand_id
1 'polypeptide(L)'
;LADEVNQVARLGGKLVIPAFAIERTQELIWYFHMLAEQKRIPPIPIWVDSPMAINATTVFQIHPECYDEETNEAFVKHHKNPFGFNQLKFSNTVDESKAINAARGPMVVISSDGMCEAGRIQHHLIHTISGADNAILIVGYMANGTLGRRIRDGAKEVRIHGDLFQVKARVEAVDAFSAHADYVEAWEWMSRLDLSRLRKVFLVHGEEEPTETFRKYLLDKGVKAVQVVRYGERYDLV
;
A
#
# COMPACT_ATOMS: atom_id res chain seq x y z
N LEU A 1 5.73 -4.70 10.70
CA LEU A 1 5.69 -3.23 10.76
C LEU A 1 6.48 -2.68 11.95
N ALA A 2 6.19 -3.09 13.20
CA ALA A 2 6.91 -2.63 14.38
C ALA A 2 8.41 -2.94 14.33
N ASP A 3 8.78 -4.13 13.87
CA ASP A 3 10.17 -4.57 13.80
C ASP A 3 11.00 -3.68 12.86
N GLU A 4 10.42 -3.28 11.71
CA GLU A 4 11.07 -2.40 10.76
C GLU A 4 11.30 -0.99 11.33
N VAL A 5 10.28 -0.45 12.02
CA VAL A 5 10.42 0.84 12.73
C VAL A 5 11.51 0.78 13.79
N ASN A 6 11.51 -0.26 14.62
CA ASN A 6 12.50 -0.44 15.66
C ASN A 6 13.92 -0.59 15.09
N GLN A 7 14.05 -1.27 13.94
CA GLN A 7 15.36 -1.48 13.32
C GLN A 7 15.90 -0.18 12.71
N VAL A 8 15.11 0.59 11.95
CA VAL A 8 15.58 1.88 11.41
C VAL A 8 15.84 2.89 12.52
N ALA A 9 15.08 2.85 13.62
CA ALA A 9 15.35 3.70 14.78
C ALA A 9 16.72 3.40 15.41
N ARG A 10 17.10 2.13 15.54
CA ARG A 10 18.43 1.72 16.04
C ARG A 10 19.57 2.13 15.10
N LEU A 11 19.34 2.04 13.79
CA LEU A 11 20.35 2.37 12.77
C LEU A 11 20.45 3.88 12.48
N GLY A 12 19.47 4.67 12.92
CA GLY A 12 19.38 6.11 12.62
C GLY A 12 18.91 6.38 11.17
N GLY A 13 18.34 5.39 10.51
CA GLY A 13 17.89 5.45 9.12
C GLY A 13 16.45 5.90 8.95
N LYS A 14 15.96 5.85 7.71
CA LYS A 14 14.56 6.15 7.33
C LYS A 14 13.85 4.88 6.88
N LEU A 15 12.60 4.72 7.31
CA LEU A 15 11.66 3.73 6.77
C LEU A 15 10.77 4.42 5.75
N VAL A 16 10.92 4.10 4.48
CA VAL A 16 10.09 4.63 3.39
C VAL A 16 9.03 3.60 3.01
N ILE A 17 7.76 4.02 3.01
CA ILE A 17 6.62 3.16 2.74
C ILE A 17 5.84 3.72 1.55
N PRO A 18 5.98 3.14 0.35
CA PRO A 18 5.12 3.45 -0.78
C PRO A 18 3.68 3.02 -0.46
N ALA A 19 2.73 3.93 -0.54
CA ALA A 19 1.34 3.63 -0.25
C ALA A 19 0.39 4.44 -1.15
N PHE A 20 -0.74 3.85 -1.51
CA PHE A 20 -1.82 4.61 -2.13
C PHE A 20 -2.35 5.66 -1.17
N ALA A 21 -2.72 6.81 -1.72
CA ALA A 21 -3.16 7.97 -0.95
C ALA A 21 -4.46 7.73 -0.20
N ILE A 22 -5.32 6.90 -0.76
CA ILE A 22 -6.64 6.55 -0.21
C ILE A 22 -6.57 5.12 0.32
N GLU A 23 -7.16 4.91 1.48
CA GLU A 23 -7.31 3.64 2.19
C GLU A 23 -6.00 3.14 2.81
N ARG A 24 -5.00 2.74 2.03
CA ARG A 24 -3.74 2.16 2.51
C ARG A 24 -2.97 3.11 3.45
N THR A 25 -2.92 4.38 3.13
CA THR A 25 -2.27 5.37 4.00
C THR A 25 -3.01 5.50 5.33
N GLN A 26 -4.34 5.54 5.33
CA GLN A 26 -5.16 5.65 6.55
C GLN A 26 -5.05 4.40 7.42
N GLU A 27 -5.05 3.23 6.80
CA GLU A 27 -4.82 1.96 7.50
C GLU A 27 -3.44 1.92 8.18
N LEU A 28 -2.38 2.34 7.48
CA LEU A 28 -1.05 2.45 8.07
C LEU A 28 -1.01 3.43 9.24
N ILE A 29 -1.67 4.59 9.12
CA ILE A 29 -1.76 5.58 10.21
C ILE A 29 -2.43 4.94 11.43
N TRP A 30 -3.52 4.19 11.22
CA TRP A 30 -4.23 3.49 12.28
C TRP A 30 -3.33 2.47 13.00
N TYR A 31 -2.63 1.61 12.24
CA TYR A 31 -1.68 0.66 12.83
C TYR A 31 -0.53 1.33 13.57
N PHE A 32 0.02 2.41 13.04
CA PHE A 32 1.07 3.17 13.73
C PHE A 32 0.57 3.80 15.02
N HIS A 33 -0.67 4.29 15.03
CA HIS A 33 -1.28 4.80 16.25
C HIS A 33 -1.39 3.69 17.32
N MET A 34 -1.93 2.54 16.96
CA MET A 34 -2.02 1.38 17.86
C MET A 34 -0.65 0.95 18.39
N LEU A 35 0.36 0.89 17.53
CA LEU A 35 1.71 0.53 17.94
C LEU A 35 2.35 1.57 18.88
N ALA A 36 2.06 2.85 18.66
CA ALA A 36 2.53 3.93 19.52
C ALA A 36 1.85 3.90 20.92
N GLU A 37 0.52 3.72 20.96
CA GLU A 37 -0.24 3.56 22.21
C GLU A 37 0.26 2.35 23.03
N GLN A 38 0.53 1.23 22.34
CA GLN A 38 1.08 0.02 22.95
C GLN A 38 2.57 0.12 23.31
N LYS A 39 3.23 1.25 23.02
CA LYS A 39 4.68 1.46 23.21
C LYS A 39 5.56 0.41 22.52
N ARG A 40 5.07 -0.15 21.41
CA ARG A 40 5.80 -1.16 20.61
C ARG A 40 6.77 -0.54 19.61
N ILE A 41 6.66 0.76 19.36
CA ILE A 41 7.56 1.55 18.52
C ILE A 41 8.09 2.76 19.30
N PRO A 42 9.31 3.23 18.99
CA PRO A 42 9.89 4.40 19.62
C PRO A 42 9.19 5.70 19.17
N PRO A 43 9.32 6.80 19.91
CA PRO A 43 8.67 8.09 19.59
C PRO A 43 9.41 8.83 18.46
N ILE A 44 9.57 8.21 17.30
CA ILE A 44 10.15 8.83 16.10
C ILE A 44 9.06 9.47 15.24
N PRO A 45 9.38 10.49 14.42
CA PRO A 45 8.42 11.10 13.51
C PRO A 45 7.90 10.12 12.47
N ILE A 46 6.59 10.16 12.21
CA ILE A 46 5.90 9.41 11.16
C ILE A 46 5.28 10.44 10.22
N TRP A 47 5.87 10.62 9.05
CA TRP A 47 5.45 11.59 8.07
C TRP A 47 4.51 10.98 7.04
N VAL A 48 3.39 11.65 6.77
CA VAL A 48 2.57 11.41 5.58
C VAL A 48 2.89 12.52 4.59
N ASP A 49 3.64 12.17 3.54
CA ASP A 49 4.06 13.12 2.52
C ASP A 49 3.34 12.87 1.20
N SER A 50 2.05 13.19 1.20
CA SER A 50 1.17 13.14 0.04
C SER A 50 -0.03 14.06 0.27
N PRO A 51 -0.17 15.18 -0.47
CA PRO A 51 -1.32 16.08 -0.32
C PRO A 51 -2.68 15.38 -0.50
N MET A 52 -2.77 14.43 -1.44
CA MET A 52 -3.98 13.64 -1.64
C MET A 52 -4.29 12.76 -0.43
N ALA A 53 -3.28 12.13 0.17
CA ALA A 53 -3.47 11.29 1.35
C ALA A 53 -3.92 12.12 2.57
N ILE A 54 -3.38 13.33 2.72
CA ILE A 54 -3.78 14.26 3.78
C ILE A 54 -5.26 14.64 3.63
N ASN A 55 -5.68 15.02 2.42
CA ASN A 55 -7.08 15.35 2.13
C ASN A 55 -8.00 14.14 2.36
N ALA A 56 -7.60 12.95 1.90
CA ALA A 56 -8.35 11.71 2.17
C ALA A 56 -8.47 11.45 3.67
N THR A 57 -7.38 11.59 4.43
CA THR A 57 -7.39 11.39 5.89
C THR A 57 -8.37 12.35 6.58
N THR A 58 -8.47 13.61 6.10
CA THR A 58 -9.48 14.55 6.59
C THR A 58 -10.90 14.04 6.35
N VAL A 59 -11.17 13.45 5.18
CA VAL A 59 -12.48 12.84 4.89
C VAL A 59 -12.77 11.69 5.87
N PHE A 60 -11.81 10.80 6.10
CA PHE A 60 -11.96 9.73 7.09
C PHE A 60 -12.28 10.28 8.48
N GLN A 61 -11.61 11.34 8.91
CA GLN A 61 -11.83 11.95 10.24
C GLN A 61 -13.23 12.53 10.44
N ILE A 62 -13.85 13.09 9.40
CA ILE A 62 -15.18 13.72 9.50
C ILE A 62 -16.34 12.74 9.29
N HIS A 63 -16.06 11.46 9.00
CA HIS A 63 -17.04 10.40 8.79
C HIS A 63 -16.85 9.22 9.77
N PRO A 64 -16.88 9.45 11.09
CA PRO A 64 -16.73 8.38 12.08
C PRO A 64 -17.84 7.35 12.03
N GLU A 65 -19.00 7.66 11.46
CA GLU A 65 -20.11 6.74 11.24
C GLU A 65 -19.78 5.58 10.28
N CYS A 66 -18.69 5.73 9.50
CA CYS A 66 -18.19 4.69 8.59
C CYS A 66 -17.13 3.78 9.22
N TYR A 67 -16.74 4.02 10.48
CA TYR A 67 -15.75 3.18 11.14
C TYR A 67 -16.36 1.84 11.55
N ASP A 68 -15.54 0.80 11.49
CA ASP A 68 -15.88 -0.51 12.03
C ASP A 68 -15.97 -0.52 13.57
N GLU A 69 -16.45 -1.63 14.10
CA GLU A 69 -16.64 -1.78 15.53
C GLU A 69 -15.30 -1.72 16.30
N GLU A 70 -14.22 -2.27 15.72
CA GLU A 70 -12.87 -2.24 16.32
C GLU A 70 -12.36 -0.82 16.47
N THR A 71 -12.45 0.00 15.43
CA THR A 71 -12.03 1.41 15.44
C THR A 71 -12.90 2.23 16.39
N ASN A 72 -14.21 1.98 16.43
CA ASN A 72 -15.11 2.64 17.36
C ASN A 72 -14.76 2.32 18.82
N GLU A 73 -14.52 1.05 19.15
CA GLU A 73 -14.11 0.64 20.49
C GLU A 73 -12.75 1.24 20.89
N ALA A 74 -11.77 1.17 20.00
CA ALA A 74 -10.40 1.59 20.32
C ALA A 74 -10.24 3.11 20.47
N PHE A 75 -11.00 3.90 19.69
CA PHE A 75 -10.77 5.34 19.60
C PHE A 75 -12.00 6.18 19.91
N VAL A 76 -13.12 5.96 19.23
CA VAL A 76 -14.28 6.86 19.28
C VAL A 76 -14.91 6.88 20.67
N LYS A 77 -15.11 5.74 21.30
CA LYS A 77 -15.63 5.61 22.67
C LYS A 77 -14.74 6.31 23.73
N HIS A 78 -13.47 6.45 23.44
CA HIS A 78 -12.51 7.14 24.31
C HIS A 78 -12.23 8.58 23.89
N HIS A 79 -13.03 9.14 22.98
CA HIS A 79 -12.86 10.48 22.40
C HIS A 79 -11.46 10.72 21.79
N LYS A 80 -10.85 9.66 21.24
CA LYS A 80 -9.57 9.72 20.55
C LYS A 80 -9.78 9.79 19.03
N ASN A 81 -8.88 10.50 18.35
CA ASN A 81 -8.85 10.51 16.89
C ASN A 81 -7.91 9.38 16.39
N PRO A 82 -8.41 8.38 15.66
CA PRO A 82 -7.57 7.30 15.14
C PRO A 82 -6.44 7.78 14.22
N PHE A 83 -6.63 8.93 13.57
CA PHE A 83 -5.65 9.56 12.67
C PHE A 83 -4.94 10.77 13.30
N GLY A 84 -4.82 10.82 14.64
CA GLY A 84 -4.20 11.92 15.35
C GLY A 84 -3.42 11.46 16.59
N PHE A 85 -2.09 11.33 16.47
CA PHE A 85 -1.20 11.00 17.58
C PHE A 85 0.11 11.79 17.47
N ASN A 86 0.87 11.89 18.58
CA ASN A 86 1.99 12.82 18.72
C ASN A 86 3.10 12.67 17.67
N GLN A 87 3.37 11.43 17.21
CA GLN A 87 4.42 11.16 16.26
C GLN A 87 4.00 11.46 14.81
N LEU A 88 2.68 11.48 14.52
CA LEU A 88 2.15 11.70 13.17
C LEU A 88 2.33 13.14 12.74
N LYS A 89 2.85 13.32 11.54
CA LYS A 89 3.08 14.62 10.91
C LYS A 89 2.65 14.59 9.45
N PHE A 90 2.13 15.70 8.96
CA PHE A 90 1.69 15.87 7.58
C PHE A 90 2.56 16.90 6.87
N SER A 91 2.93 16.61 5.62
CA SER A 91 3.65 17.54 4.75
C SER A 91 2.75 17.98 3.60
N ASN A 92 2.38 19.26 3.60
CA ASN A 92 1.50 19.83 2.60
C ASN A 92 2.25 20.45 1.42
N THR A 93 3.42 21.03 1.66
CA THR A 93 4.18 21.80 0.70
C THR A 93 5.36 21.04 0.11
N VAL A 94 5.86 21.51 -1.03
CA VAL A 94 7.07 20.95 -1.66
C VAL A 94 8.30 21.20 -0.77
N ASP A 95 8.35 22.34 -0.10
CA ASP A 95 9.50 22.69 0.73
C ASP A 95 9.56 21.84 2.00
N GLU A 96 8.42 21.51 2.61
CA GLU A 96 8.34 20.54 3.71
C GLU A 96 8.79 19.15 3.26
N SER A 97 8.36 18.69 2.06
CA SER A 97 8.80 17.42 1.47
C SER A 97 10.33 17.38 1.26
N LYS A 98 10.90 18.46 0.74
CA LYS A 98 12.35 18.60 0.60
C LYS A 98 13.07 18.58 1.96
N ALA A 99 12.49 19.23 2.97
CA ALA A 99 13.04 19.23 4.32
C ALA A 99 13.06 17.82 4.94
N ILE A 100 12.02 17.00 4.71
CA ILE A 100 11.99 15.57 5.09
C ILE A 100 13.15 14.81 4.42
N ASN A 101 13.39 15.05 3.12
CA ASN A 101 14.49 14.41 2.41
C ASN A 101 15.85 14.82 2.96
N ALA A 102 16.06 16.09 3.27
CA ALA A 102 17.29 16.64 3.82
C ALA A 102 17.53 16.26 5.29
N ALA A 103 16.46 16.06 6.08
CA ALA A 103 16.57 15.70 7.48
C ALA A 103 17.26 14.36 7.66
N ARG A 104 18.06 14.23 8.74
CA ARG A 104 18.64 12.96 9.15
C ARG A 104 17.63 12.20 10.01
N GLY A 105 17.58 10.84 9.84
CA GLY A 105 16.69 9.97 10.59
C GLY A 105 16.99 9.91 12.08
N PRO A 106 16.28 9.04 12.87
CA PRO A 106 15.30 8.07 12.35
C PRO A 106 13.92 8.68 12.13
N MET A 107 13.22 8.19 11.12
CA MET A 107 11.83 8.55 10.84
C MET A 107 11.14 7.53 9.94
N VAL A 108 9.81 7.54 9.93
CA VAL A 108 8.99 6.85 8.93
C VAL A 108 8.45 7.87 7.94
N VAL A 109 8.42 7.52 6.64
CA VAL A 109 7.85 8.34 5.57
C VAL A 109 6.88 7.50 4.75
N ILE A 110 5.60 7.83 4.82
CA ILE A 110 4.54 7.25 4.00
C ILE A 110 4.26 8.21 2.85
N SER A 111 4.39 7.75 1.61
CA SER A 111 4.24 8.63 0.45
C SER A 111 3.64 7.90 -0.75
N SER A 112 2.91 8.61 -1.59
CA SER A 112 2.32 8.11 -2.83
C SER A 112 3.26 8.36 -4.04
N ASP A 113 3.20 7.51 -5.11
CA ASP A 113 2.23 6.44 -5.26
C ASP A 113 2.72 5.10 -4.68
N GLY A 114 1.78 4.17 -4.53
CA GLY A 114 2.04 2.84 -3.98
C GLY A 114 2.92 1.94 -4.86
N MET A 115 3.04 2.19 -6.17
CA MET A 115 3.87 1.40 -7.10
C MET A 115 5.21 2.07 -7.44
N CYS A 116 5.49 3.22 -6.84
CA CYS A 116 6.70 4.03 -7.04
C CYS A 116 6.89 4.60 -8.45
N GLU A 117 5.84 4.67 -9.27
CA GLU A 117 5.94 5.14 -10.67
C GLU A 117 5.81 6.66 -10.79
N ALA A 118 5.23 7.32 -9.79
CA ALA A 118 5.02 8.76 -9.76
C ALA A 118 5.03 9.33 -8.34
N GLY A 119 4.93 10.66 -8.22
CA GLY A 119 4.70 11.33 -6.95
C GLY A 119 5.95 11.52 -6.09
N ARG A 120 5.72 11.97 -4.86
CA ARG A 120 6.79 12.32 -3.92
C ARG A 120 7.61 11.12 -3.47
N ILE A 121 7.06 9.92 -3.54
CA ILE A 121 7.76 8.67 -3.19
C ILE A 121 9.06 8.51 -3.97
N GLN A 122 9.10 8.88 -5.26
CA GLN A 122 10.32 8.77 -6.06
C GLN A 122 11.44 9.65 -5.50
N HIS A 123 11.11 10.86 -5.03
CA HIS A 123 12.10 11.75 -4.40
C HIS A 123 12.61 11.17 -3.08
N HIS A 124 11.73 10.57 -2.26
CA HIS A 124 12.18 9.89 -1.05
C HIS A 124 13.08 8.69 -1.35
N LEU A 125 12.76 7.89 -2.38
CA LEU A 125 13.60 6.78 -2.83
C LEU A 125 14.99 7.26 -3.29
N ILE A 126 15.08 8.32 -4.10
CA ILE A 126 16.37 8.91 -4.53
C ILE A 126 17.28 9.21 -3.34
N HIS A 127 16.72 9.73 -2.25
CA HIS A 127 17.49 10.11 -1.06
C HIS A 127 17.75 8.97 -0.06
N THR A 128 17.09 7.81 -0.22
CA THR A 128 17.16 6.75 0.81
C THR A 128 17.64 5.40 0.27
N ILE A 129 17.35 5.07 -0.98
CA ILE A 129 17.55 3.72 -1.54
C ILE A 129 19.01 3.24 -1.51
N SER A 130 19.96 4.16 -1.60
CA SER A 130 21.38 3.83 -1.59
C SER A 130 22.03 3.84 -0.19
N GLY A 131 21.25 4.08 0.88
CA GLY A 131 21.74 4.04 2.26
C GLY A 131 21.40 2.74 2.96
N ALA A 132 22.41 2.01 3.45
CA ALA A 132 22.22 0.71 4.10
C ALA A 132 21.48 0.79 5.45
N ASP A 133 21.45 1.96 6.09
CA ASP A 133 20.73 2.19 7.34
C ASP A 133 19.23 2.39 7.12
N ASN A 134 18.81 2.62 5.87
CA ASN A 134 17.43 2.82 5.48
C ASN A 134 16.71 1.50 5.18
N ALA A 135 15.39 1.56 5.18
CA ALA A 135 14.54 0.47 4.75
C ALA A 135 13.39 0.96 3.85
N ILE A 136 12.96 0.11 2.94
CA ILE A 136 11.77 0.29 2.10
C ILE A 136 10.81 -0.83 2.48
N LEU A 137 9.60 -0.48 2.92
CA LEU A 137 8.58 -1.45 3.29
C LEU A 137 7.46 -1.44 2.26
N ILE A 138 7.33 -2.52 1.53
CA ILE A 138 6.27 -2.74 0.55
C ILE A 138 5.04 -3.28 1.29
N VAL A 139 3.92 -2.57 1.19
CA VAL A 139 2.68 -2.88 1.92
C VAL A 139 1.49 -3.16 1.00
N GLY A 140 1.75 -3.42 -0.27
CA GLY A 140 0.71 -3.66 -1.26
C GLY A 140 1.23 -4.37 -2.48
N TYR A 141 0.29 -4.70 -3.37
CA TYR A 141 0.61 -5.29 -4.65
C TYR A 141 1.46 -4.35 -5.51
N MET A 142 2.46 -4.92 -6.17
CA MET A 142 3.32 -4.24 -7.13
C MET A 142 3.14 -4.85 -8.51
N ALA A 143 2.58 -4.09 -9.44
CA ALA A 143 2.35 -4.56 -10.80
C ALA A 143 3.67 -4.84 -11.53
N ASN A 144 3.66 -5.84 -12.42
CA ASN A 144 4.81 -6.15 -13.25
C ASN A 144 5.28 -4.93 -14.06
N GLY A 145 6.61 -4.75 -14.15
CA GLY A 145 7.23 -3.66 -14.86
C GLY A 145 7.40 -2.36 -14.06
N THR A 146 6.75 -2.22 -12.90
CA THR A 146 6.86 -1.00 -12.07
C THR A 146 8.19 -0.92 -11.32
N LEU A 147 8.56 0.29 -10.91
CA LEU A 147 9.74 0.51 -10.07
C LEU A 147 9.61 -0.21 -8.73
N GLY A 148 8.43 -0.12 -8.09
CA GLY A 148 8.15 -0.82 -6.83
C GLY A 148 8.30 -2.33 -6.96
N ARG A 149 7.87 -2.93 -8.08
CA ARG A 149 8.04 -4.36 -8.34
C ARG A 149 9.52 -4.73 -8.50
N ARG A 150 10.30 -3.97 -9.23
CA ARG A 150 11.74 -4.21 -9.38
C ARG A 150 12.48 -4.14 -8.04
N ILE A 151 12.11 -3.17 -7.18
CA ILE A 151 12.67 -3.05 -5.83
C ILE A 151 12.29 -4.27 -4.99
N ARG A 152 11.00 -4.67 -4.98
CA ARG A 152 10.48 -5.84 -4.26
C ARG A 152 11.18 -7.14 -4.68
N ASP A 153 11.41 -7.32 -5.98
CA ASP A 153 12.05 -8.52 -6.55
C ASP A 153 13.57 -8.56 -6.33
N GLY A 154 14.14 -7.60 -5.61
CA GLY A 154 15.55 -7.59 -5.20
C GLY A 154 16.52 -7.08 -6.27
N ALA A 155 16.08 -6.19 -7.16
CA ALA A 155 16.98 -5.51 -8.10
C ALA A 155 18.13 -4.84 -7.36
N LYS A 156 19.36 -5.05 -7.83
CA LYS A 156 20.57 -4.45 -7.24
C LYS A 156 20.72 -2.98 -7.57
N GLU A 157 20.12 -2.56 -8.68
CA GLU A 157 20.09 -1.18 -9.13
C GLU A 157 18.77 -0.88 -9.84
N VAL A 158 18.32 0.35 -9.74
CA VAL A 158 17.09 0.85 -10.37
C VAL A 158 17.28 2.23 -10.97
N ARG A 159 16.51 2.57 -12.00
CA ARG A 159 16.43 3.92 -12.56
C ARG A 159 15.28 4.69 -11.93
N ILE A 160 15.57 5.91 -11.47
CA ILE A 160 14.58 6.86 -10.97
C ILE A 160 14.87 8.21 -11.63
N HIS A 161 13.89 8.81 -12.31
CA HIS A 161 14.05 10.04 -13.09
C HIS A 161 15.22 10.01 -14.12
N GLY A 162 15.54 8.82 -14.65
CA GLY A 162 16.63 8.64 -15.62
C GLY A 162 17.98 8.29 -15.01
N ASP A 163 18.21 8.59 -13.74
CA ASP A 163 19.46 8.30 -13.03
C ASP A 163 19.46 6.90 -12.44
N LEU A 164 20.65 6.30 -12.32
CA LEU A 164 20.83 4.94 -11.79
C LEU A 164 21.21 4.99 -10.31
N PHE A 165 20.48 4.23 -9.49
CA PHE A 165 20.70 4.14 -8.05
C PHE A 165 20.94 2.69 -7.62
N GLN A 166 21.98 2.47 -6.81
CA GLN A 166 22.22 1.17 -6.16
C GLN A 166 21.22 0.96 -5.03
N VAL A 167 20.59 -0.20 -5.00
CA VAL A 167 19.66 -0.60 -3.91
C VAL A 167 20.48 -1.21 -2.77
N LYS A 168 20.78 -0.40 -1.75
CA LYS A 168 21.47 -0.81 -0.52
C LYS A 168 20.55 -0.79 0.69
N ALA A 169 19.46 -0.03 0.61
CA ALA A 169 18.43 -0.05 1.63
C ALA A 169 17.84 -1.47 1.74
N ARG A 170 17.48 -1.87 2.97
CA ARG A 170 16.78 -3.13 3.18
C ARG A 170 15.39 -3.02 2.57
N VAL A 171 14.95 -4.07 1.88
CA VAL A 171 13.62 -4.15 1.28
C VAL A 171 12.86 -5.28 1.93
N GLU A 172 11.73 -4.94 2.52
CA GLU A 172 10.82 -5.88 3.17
C GLU A 172 9.42 -5.76 2.57
N ALA A 173 8.64 -6.84 2.59
CA ALA A 173 7.28 -6.86 2.11
C ALA A 173 6.33 -7.46 3.15
N VAL A 174 5.17 -6.83 3.32
CA VAL A 174 4.08 -7.32 4.16
C VAL A 174 2.85 -7.46 3.28
N ASP A 175 2.45 -8.69 3.01
CA ASP A 175 1.30 -9.00 2.13
C ASP A 175 -0.05 -8.98 2.89
N ALA A 176 -0.02 -8.82 4.22
CA ALA A 176 -1.21 -8.86 5.09
C ALA A 176 -2.16 -7.65 4.95
N PHE A 177 -1.76 -6.63 4.21
CA PHE A 177 -2.56 -5.43 4.00
C PHE A 177 -3.44 -5.48 2.74
N SER A 178 -3.54 -6.60 2.04
CA SER A 178 -4.40 -6.67 0.85
C SER A 178 -5.87 -6.73 1.26
N ALA A 179 -6.66 -5.78 0.76
CA ALA A 179 -8.12 -5.76 0.88
C ALA A 179 -8.82 -6.34 -0.37
N HIS A 180 -8.05 -6.86 -1.32
CA HIS A 180 -8.60 -7.54 -2.50
C HIS A 180 -9.04 -8.94 -2.14
N ALA A 181 -10.25 -9.30 -2.59
CA ALA A 181 -10.73 -10.67 -2.50
C ALA A 181 -9.77 -11.63 -3.20
N ASP A 182 -9.47 -12.74 -2.57
CA ASP A 182 -8.79 -13.85 -3.23
C ASP A 182 -9.75 -14.64 -4.14
N TYR A 183 -9.23 -15.65 -4.83
CA TYR A 183 -10.05 -16.44 -5.76
C TYR A 183 -11.15 -17.26 -5.07
N VAL A 184 -10.99 -17.59 -3.78
CA VAL A 184 -12.01 -18.30 -2.98
C VAL A 184 -13.12 -17.35 -2.60
N GLU A 185 -12.78 -16.16 -2.06
CA GLU A 185 -13.75 -15.11 -1.70
C GLU A 185 -14.50 -14.60 -2.94
N ALA A 186 -13.79 -14.41 -4.06
CA ALA A 186 -14.43 -14.06 -5.32
C ALA A 186 -15.42 -15.13 -5.79
N TRP A 187 -15.09 -16.41 -5.62
CA TRP A 187 -16.02 -17.51 -5.87
C TRP A 187 -17.19 -17.53 -4.90
N GLU A 188 -16.98 -17.36 -3.61
CA GLU A 188 -18.05 -17.31 -2.61
C GLU A 188 -19.07 -16.23 -2.95
N TRP A 189 -18.59 -15.05 -3.34
CA TRP A 189 -19.47 -13.98 -3.82
C TRP A 189 -20.25 -14.40 -5.08
N MET A 190 -19.56 -14.94 -6.11
CA MET A 190 -20.19 -15.39 -7.35
C MET A 190 -21.19 -16.52 -7.14
N SER A 191 -20.91 -17.45 -6.23
CA SER A 191 -21.77 -18.62 -5.97
C SER A 191 -23.16 -18.25 -5.44
N ARG A 192 -23.33 -17.02 -4.94
CA ARG A 192 -24.61 -16.46 -4.50
C ARG A 192 -25.48 -15.98 -5.65
N LEU A 193 -24.92 -15.87 -6.85
CA LEU A 193 -25.67 -15.53 -8.06
C LEU A 193 -26.40 -16.76 -8.62
N ASP A 194 -27.49 -16.54 -9.36
CA ASP A 194 -28.13 -17.62 -10.12
C ASP A 194 -27.26 -18.03 -11.32
N LEU A 195 -26.40 -19.02 -11.11
CA LEU A 195 -25.46 -19.50 -12.12
C LEU A 195 -26.17 -20.13 -13.32
N SER A 196 -27.46 -20.55 -13.19
CA SER A 196 -28.21 -21.09 -14.32
C SER A 196 -28.52 -20.04 -15.37
N ARG A 197 -28.63 -18.78 -14.96
CA ARG A 197 -28.87 -17.60 -15.81
C ARG A 197 -27.58 -16.92 -16.27
N LEU A 198 -26.43 -17.27 -15.70
CA LEU A 198 -25.14 -16.72 -16.05
C LEU A 198 -24.69 -17.26 -17.41
N ARG A 199 -24.59 -16.37 -18.39
CA ARG A 199 -24.20 -16.76 -19.76
C ARG A 199 -22.69 -16.87 -19.91
N LYS A 200 -21.95 -15.89 -19.40
CA LYS A 200 -20.50 -15.79 -19.52
C LYS A 200 -19.90 -14.93 -18.41
N VAL A 201 -18.72 -15.29 -17.98
CA VAL A 201 -17.88 -14.49 -17.06
C VAL A 201 -16.70 -13.94 -17.85
N PHE A 202 -16.44 -12.63 -17.69
CA PHE A 202 -15.27 -12.00 -18.26
C PHE A 202 -14.29 -11.66 -17.12
N LEU A 203 -13.08 -12.20 -17.24
CA LEU A 203 -11.99 -11.88 -16.31
C LEU A 203 -11.14 -10.76 -16.89
N VAL A 204 -11.06 -9.65 -16.17
CA VAL A 204 -10.35 -8.44 -16.57
C VAL A 204 -9.39 -8.00 -15.48
N HIS A 205 -8.39 -7.20 -15.85
CA HIS A 205 -7.51 -6.52 -14.89
C HIS A 205 -6.71 -7.48 -13.99
N GLY A 206 -6.08 -8.49 -14.58
CA GLY A 206 -5.20 -9.42 -13.88
C GLY A 206 -3.97 -9.78 -14.69
N GLU A 207 -2.93 -10.27 -14.03
CA GLU A 207 -1.78 -10.87 -14.71
C GLU A 207 -2.19 -12.19 -15.39
N GLU A 208 -1.48 -12.58 -16.44
CA GLU A 208 -1.91 -13.68 -17.31
C GLU A 208 -2.03 -15.01 -16.55
N GLU A 209 -1.02 -15.40 -15.81
CA GLU A 209 -0.97 -16.69 -15.10
C GLU A 209 -2.03 -16.80 -13.98
N PRO A 210 -2.19 -15.83 -13.05
CA PRO A 210 -3.26 -15.86 -12.05
C PRO A 210 -4.66 -15.84 -12.69
N THR A 211 -4.85 -15.07 -13.76
CA THR A 211 -6.14 -14.99 -14.45
C THR A 211 -6.53 -16.32 -15.12
N GLU A 212 -5.58 -16.99 -15.77
CA GLU A 212 -5.82 -18.31 -16.36
C GLU A 212 -6.05 -19.39 -15.30
N THR A 213 -5.37 -19.28 -14.15
CA THR A 213 -5.60 -20.17 -13.00
C THR A 213 -7.03 -19.99 -12.46
N PHE A 214 -7.47 -18.74 -12.30
CA PHE A 214 -8.82 -18.43 -11.83
C PHE A 214 -9.87 -18.86 -12.87
N ARG A 215 -9.61 -18.71 -14.17
CA ARG A 215 -10.48 -19.22 -15.23
C ARG A 215 -10.72 -20.72 -15.10
N LYS A 216 -9.66 -21.51 -14.93
CA LYS A 216 -9.77 -22.96 -14.72
C LYS A 216 -10.59 -23.28 -13.47
N TYR A 217 -10.29 -22.61 -12.37
CA TYR A 217 -11.03 -22.79 -11.10
C TYR A 217 -12.53 -22.55 -11.27
N LEU A 218 -12.94 -21.49 -11.96
CA LEU A 218 -14.36 -21.19 -12.20
C LEU A 218 -15.03 -22.23 -13.09
N LEU A 219 -14.35 -22.74 -14.12
CA LEU A 219 -14.85 -23.83 -14.97
C LEU A 219 -15.05 -25.12 -14.14
N ASP A 220 -14.10 -25.47 -13.28
CA ASP A 220 -14.18 -26.64 -12.39
C ASP A 220 -15.34 -26.49 -11.37
N LYS A 221 -15.71 -25.26 -11.00
CA LYS A 221 -16.90 -24.95 -10.17
C LYS A 221 -18.22 -24.98 -10.95
N GLY A 222 -18.20 -25.26 -12.24
CA GLY A 222 -19.41 -25.42 -13.07
C GLY A 222 -19.86 -24.14 -13.78
N VAL A 223 -19.06 -23.08 -13.81
CA VAL A 223 -19.35 -21.89 -14.63
C VAL A 223 -19.24 -22.29 -16.11
N LYS A 224 -20.31 -22.10 -16.89
CA LYS A 224 -20.41 -22.62 -18.28
C LYS A 224 -19.40 -22.00 -19.26
N ALA A 225 -19.13 -20.71 -19.10
CA ALA A 225 -18.22 -20.01 -20.00
C ALA A 225 -17.45 -18.91 -19.25
N VAL A 226 -16.13 -18.96 -19.32
CA VAL A 226 -15.23 -17.98 -18.71
C VAL A 226 -14.24 -17.50 -19.77
N GLN A 227 -14.22 -16.20 -20.01
CA GLN A 227 -13.38 -15.53 -21.00
C GLN A 227 -12.35 -14.64 -20.30
N VAL A 228 -11.07 -14.88 -20.55
CA VAL A 228 -10.02 -13.92 -20.20
C VAL A 228 -10.00 -12.82 -21.25
N VAL A 229 -10.12 -11.58 -20.80
CA VAL A 229 -10.14 -10.42 -21.69
C VAL A 229 -8.70 -9.96 -21.97
N ARG A 230 -8.37 -9.76 -23.24
CA ARG A 230 -7.07 -9.26 -23.67
C ARG A 230 -7.16 -7.83 -24.18
N TYR A 231 -6.11 -7.08 -23.95
CA TYR A 231 -6.05 -5.67 -24.37
C TYR A 231 -6.20 -5.55 -25.90
N GLY A 232 -7.09 -4.65 -26.32
CA GLY A 232 -7.35 -4.37 -27.74
C GLY A 232 -8.31 -5.34 -28.43
N GLU A 233 -8.74 -6.42 -27.79
CA GLU A 233 -9.73 -7.36 -28.35
C GLU A 233 -11.16 -6.90 -28.08
N ARG A 234 -12.08 -7.31 -28.97
CA ARG A 234 -13.51 -7.07 -28.83
C ARG A 234 -14.23 -8.36 -28.49
N TYR A 235 -15.19 -8.26 -27.59
CA TYR A 235 -15.98 -9.39 -27.12
C TYR A 235 -17.47 -9.06 -27.16
N ASP A 236 -18.27 -10.01 -27.62
CA ASP A 236 -19.72 -9.90 -27.56
C ASP A 236 -20.21 -10.24 -26.16
N LEU A 237 -21.07 -9.39 -25.62
CA LEU A 237 -21.65 -9.55 -24.27
C LEU A 237 -22.96 -10.36 -24.28
N VAL A 238 -23.39 -10.85 -25.44
CA VAL A 238 -24.66 -11.58 -25.63
C VAL A 238 -24.42 -13.06 -25.83
#